data_9a35c980873d06c499deb601348520a1
#
_entry.id   9a35c980873d06c499deb601348520a1
#
_cell.length_a   1.000
_cell.length_b   1.000
_cell.length_c   1.000
_cell.angle_alpha   90.00
_cell.angle_beta   90.00
_cell.angle_gamma   90.00
#
_symmetry.space_group_name_H-M   'P 1'
#
loop_
_entity.id
_entity.type
_entity.pdbx_description
1 polymer ?
#
loop_
_entity_poly.entity_id
_entity_poly.type
_entity_poly.pdbx_seq_one_letter_code
_entity_poly.pdbx_strand_id
1 'polypeptide(L)'
;RKLFLMKILKLLNKFLFIVLILTSIIFFRVVAEEKPIDIWNLENKNSNEFIIENSKSNENVGLSPTNSVYELQENKNKETIKLDDELSTTNIKIVGLYDPQDYGLSIDMWSNSDGSFLRALFKNIDNIKLSKDALEIMQVSLLTNAYYPNLNITEQEFIRLKSEWLIKNTDLDLIEEYLIKNQIINEYPELTRHLVDSYLSDSNIKKACEVFSKNTKALQDDYLFKFNLYCLINYGKNEEAQLILDLKKDLGFKDNYFE
;
A
#
# COMPACT_ATOMS: atom_id res chain seq x y z
N ARG A 1 -19.05 -55.69 -0.13
CA ARG A 1 -17.69 -55.47 0.41
C ARG A 1 -17.12 -54.10 0.01
N LYS A 2 -17.19 -53.67 -1.28
CA LYS A 2 -16.65 -52.36 -1.74
C LYS A 2 -17.34 -51.15 -1.07
N LEU A 3 -18.63 -51.19 -0.86
CA LEU A 3 -19.40 -50.07 -0.23
C LEU A 3 -19.05 -49.89 1.26
N PHE A 4 -18.72 -50.99 1.95
CA PHE A 4 -18.35 -50.96 3.38
C PHE A 4 -16.96 -50.38 3.55
N LEU A 5 -15.98 -50.72 2.66
CA LEU A 5 -14.65 -50.18 2.64
C LEU A 5 -14.65 -48.64 2.37
N MET A 6 -15.50 -48.17 1.44
CA MET A 6 -15.60 -46.73 1.17
C MET A 6 -16.17 -45.92 2.34
N LYS A 7 -17.11 -46.51 3.13
CA LYS A 7 -17.62 -45.84 4.35
C LYS A 7 -16.56 -45.74 5.45
N ILE A 8 -15.77 -46.82 5.63
CA ILE A 8 -14.65 -46.82 6.60
C ILE A 8 -13.56 -45.80 6.20
N LEU A 9 -13.22 -45.71 4.92
CA LEU A 9 -12.22 -44.77 4.42
C LEU A 9 -12.66 -43.30 4.63
N LYS A 10 -13.94 -43.00 4.43
CA LYS A 10 -14.49 -41.66 4.72
C LYS A 10 -14.51 -41.34 6.20
N LEU A 11 -14.75 -42.31 7.06
CA LEU A 11 -14.72 -42.14 8.51
C LEU A 11 -13.30 -41.92 9.03
N LEU A 12 -12.34 -42.67 8.49
CA LEU A 12 -10.91 -42.56 8.81
C LEU A 12 -10.36 -41.18 8.42
N ASN A 13 -10.75 -40.68 7.24
CA ASN A 13 -10.34 -39.36 6.77
C ASN A 13 -10.89 -38.22 7.64
N LYS A 14 -12.15 -38.35 8.12
CA LYS A 14 -12.74 -37.38 9.08
C LYS A 14 -12.02 -37.42 10.43
N PHE A 15 -11.69 -38.59 10.93
CA PHE A 15 -11.00 -38.76 12.21
C PHE A 15 -9.57 -38.18 12.15
N LEU A 16 -8.87 -38.40 11.06
CA LEU A 16 -7.54 -37.89 10.81
C LEU A 16 -7.53 -36.35 10.72
N PHE A 17 -8.57 -35.76 10.12
CA PHE A 17 -8.77 -34.30 10.05
C PHE A 17 -9.03 -33.69 11.42
N ILE A 18 -9.81 -34.34 12.29
CA ILE A 18 -10.09 -33.89 13.66
C ILE A 18 -8.81 -33.96 14.53
N VAL A 19 -8.02 -35.01 14.39
CA VAL A 19 -6.76 -35.15 15.11
C VAL A 19 -5.75 -34.07 14.66
N LEU A 20 -5.71 -33.72 13.38
CA LEU A 20 -4.83 -32.69 12.83
C LEU A 20 -5.22 -31.29 13.32
N ILE A 21 -6.52 -31.00 13.47
CA ILE A 21 -7.02 -29.76 14.07
C ILE A 21 -6.69 -29.68 15.56
N LEU A 22 -6.87 -30.78 16.31
CA LEU A 22 -6.56 -30.84 17.75
C LEU A 22 -5.07 -30.66 18.02
N THR A 23 -4.19 -31.24 17.21
CA THR A 23 -2.74 -31.03 17.35
C THR A 23 -2.33 -29.58 17.01
N SER A 24 -2.98 -28.95 16.04
CA SER A 24 -2.74 -27.55 15.70
C SER A 24 -3.09 -26.59 16.85
N ILE A 25 -4.14 -26.87 17.61
CA ILE A 25 -4.55 -26.04 18.78
C ILE A 25 -3.55 -26.15 19.95
N ILE A 26 -2.87 -27.29 20.10
CA ILE A 26 -1.90 -27.52 21.19
C ILE A 26 -0.59 -26.74 20.94
N PHE A 27 -0.22 -26.51 19.69
CA PHE A 27 1.01 -25.79 19.33
C PHE A 27 0.90 -24.26 19.45
N PHE A 28 -0.31 -23.69 19.62
CA PHE A 28 -0.51 -22.25 19.73
C PHE A 28 -0.41 -21.68 21.15
N ARG A 29 0.09 -22.43 22.14
CA ARG A 29 0.37 -21.88 23.48
C ARG A 29 1.86 -21.65 23.70
N VAL A 30 2.46 -20.81 22.86
CA VAL A 30 3.70 -20.11 23.22
C VAL A 30 3.32 -18.65 23.48
N VAL A 31 2.98 -18.39 24.73
CA VAL A 31 2.84 -17.03 25.24
C VAL A 31 4.26 -16.56 25.55
N ALA A 32 4.79 -15.68 24.74
CA ALA A 32 5.92 -14.86 25.10
C ALA A 32 5.38 -13.69 25.94
N GLU A 33 5.45 -13.79 27.26
CA GLU A 33 5.32 -12.65 28.17
C GLU A 33 6.62 -11.82 28.08
N GLU A 34 6.71 -10.93 27.11
CA GLU A 34 7.64 -9.82 27.19
C GLU A 34 6.93 -8.65 27.88
N LYS A 35 7.32 -8.39 29.12
CA LYS A 35 6.90 -7.17 29.83
C LYS A 35 7.44 -5.95 29.07
N PRO A 36 6.62 -4.92 28.84
CA PRO A 36 7.10 -3.69 28.23
C PRO A 36 8.24 -3.10 29.10
N ILE A 37 9.40 -2.89 28.48
CA ILE A 37 10.55 -2.24 29.12
C ILE A 37 10.25 -0.73 29.10
N ASP A 38 10.15 -0.14 30.27
CA ASP A 38 10.03 1.31 30.43
C ASP A 38 11.41 1.94 30.14
N ILE A 39 11.56 2.49 28.94
CA ILE A 39 12.79 3.14 28.47
C ILE A 39 13.06 4.50 29.14
N TRP A 40 12.15 5.01 29.95
CA TRP A 40 12.28 6.31 30.64
C TRP A 40 12.80 6.20 32.07
N ASN A 41 12.90 5.00 32.66
CA ASN A 41 13.42 4.74 33.98
C ASN A 41 14.73 3.93 33.93
N LEU A 42 15.78 4.55 33.40
CA LEU A 42 17.15 4.06 33.57
C LEU A 42 17.75 4.61 34.89
N GLU A 43 17.28 4.14 36.01
CA GLU A 43 18.03 4.25 37.26
C GLU A 43 19.02 3.10 37.38
N ASN A 44 20.29 3.50 37.29
CA ASN A 44 21.49 2.89 37.86
C ASN A 44 21.44 1.42 38.29
N LYS A 45 22.21 0.57 37.62
CA LYS A 45 23.02 -0.44 38.31
C LYS A 45 24.29 -0.80 37.50
N ASN A 46 25.41 -0.30 38.06
CA ASN A 46 26.74 -0.94 38.19
C ASN A 46 27.47 -1.50 36.98
N SER A 47 28.46 -0.75 36.51
CA SER A 47 29.93 -1.00 36.69
C SER A 47 30.42 -2.40 36.32
N ASN A 48 31.21 -2.49 35.26
CA ASN A 48 32.58 -3.02 35.38
C ASN A 48 33.37 -2.67 34.08
N GLU A 49 34.41 -1.88 34.32
CA GLU A 49 35.78 -1.93 33.85
C GLU A 49 36.06 -2.24 32.38
N PHE A 50 36.55 -1.20 31.69
CA PHE A 50 37.77 -1.33 30.92
C PHE A 50 38.66 -0.11 31.15
N ILE A 51 39.84 -0.40 31.76
CA ILE A 51 40.95 0.46 32.03
C ILE A 51 41.69 0.74 30.70
N ILE A 52 41.94 1.98 30.37
CA ILE A 52 43.13 2.39 29.62
C ILE A 52 43.72 3.67 30.27
N GLU A 53 44.93 3.53 30.66
CA GLU A 53 45.80 4.47 31.37
C GLU A 53 46.26 5.67 30.53
N ASN A 54 46.61 6.70 31.32
CA ASN A 54 47.65 7.72 31.12
C ASN A 54 47.31 8.91 30.20
N SER A 55 47.51 10.13 30.63
CA SER A 55 48.49 10.73 31.51
C SER A 55 48.12 12.17 31.90
N LYS A 56 48.36 12.53 33.13
CA LYS A 56 48.82 13.79 33.78
C LYS A 56 48.83 15.10 32.97
N SER A 57 48.22 16.16 33.46
CA SER A 57 48.84 17.07 34.46
C SER A 57 47.94 18.28 34.79
N ASN A 58 47.83 18.52 36.08
CA ASN A 58 47.87 19.76 36.86
C ASN A 58 47.02 21.01 36.53
N GLU A 59 46.21 21.28 37.54
CA GLU A 59 46.08 22.52 38.38
C GLU A 59 45.38 23.74 37.76
N ASN A 60 44.29 24.22 38.31
CA ASN A 60 44.07 25.03 39.52
C ASN A 60 42.65 25.64 39.52
N VAL A 61 42.00 25.46 40.63
CA VAL A 61 41.07 26.33 41.40
C VAL A 61 40.56 27.61 40.71
N GLY A 62 39.21 27.73 40.66
CA GLY A 62 38.50 29.00 40.47
C GLY A 62 36.97 28.81 40.50
N LEU A 63 36.35 29.22 41.59
CA LEU A 63 34.93 29.22 41.87
C LEU A 63 34.12 30.16 40.98
N SER A 64 32.93 29.65 40.50
CA SER A 64 31.68 30.38 40.19
C SER A 64 31.57 31.15 38.88
N PRO A 65 30.34 31.35 38.36
CA PRO A 65 29.04 30.93 38.75
C PRO A 65 28.21 30.22 37.61
N THR A 66 27.12 29.63 37.98
CA THR A 66 25.99 29.13 37.21
C THR A 66 25.75 29.79 35.86
N ASN A 67 26.18 29.15 34.80
CA ASN A 67 25.67 29.46 33.45
C ASN A 67 24.43 28.63 33.20
N SER A 68 23.34 29.31 32.87
CA SER A 68 22.06 28.69 32.58
C SER A 68 22.21 27.80 31.34
N VAL A 69 21.43 26.72 31.30
CA VAL A 69 21.39 25.76 30.21
C VAL A 69 21.17 26.41 28.82
N TYR A 70 20.65 27.63 28.80
CA TYR A 70 20.40 28.39 27.58
C TYR A 70 21.66 29.04 26.98
N GLU A 71 22.72 29.34 27.75
CA GLU A 71 23.96 29.90 27.21
C GLU A 71 24.87 28.83 26.57
N LEU A 72 24.65 27.55 26.88
CA LEU A 72 25.34 26.43 26.23
C LEU A 72 24.81 26.10 24.82
N GLN A 73 23.67 26.68 24.43
CA GLN A 73 23.11 26.46 23.09
C GLN A 73 23.61 27.48 22.03
N GLU A 74 24.21 28.59 22.42
CA GLU A 74 24.65 29.63 21.46
C GLU A 74 26.05 29.38 20.86
N ASN A 75 26.81 28.40 21.36
CA ASN A 75 28.19 28.12 20.88
C ASN A 75 28.39 26.72 20.32
N LYS A 76 27.35 26.06 19.83
CA LYS A 76 27.54 24.96 18.87
C LYS A 76 27.43 25.51 17.48
N ASN A 77 28.59 25.46 16.78
CA ASN A 77 28.74 25.63 15.35
C ASN A 77 27.41 25.29 14.66
N LYS A 78 26.92 26.23 13.82
CA LYS A 78 25.94 25.92 12.78
C LYS A 78 26.50 24.82 11.89
N GLU A 79 26.51 23.59 12.36
CA GLU A 79 26.34 22.48 11.45
C GLU A 79 24.93 22.66 10.90
N THR A 80 24.86 23.34 9.78
CA THR A 80 23.72 23.22 8.87
C THR A 80 23.53 21.73 8.72
N ILE A 81 22.49 21.18 9.36
CA ILE A 81 21.95 19.90 8.97
C ILE A 81 21.66 20.08 7.49
N LYS A 82 22.60 19.68 6.64
CA LYS A 82 22.29 19.44 5.23
C LYS A 82 21.27 18.33 5.32
N LEU A 83 20.00 18.68 5.14
CA LEU A 83 19.02 17.69 4.75
C LEU A 83 19.69 16.99 3.56
N ASP A 84 19.94 15.71 3.75
CA ASP A 84 20.45 14.86 2.69
C ASP A 84 19.30 14.74 1.69
N ASP A 85 19.30 15.63 0.68
CA ASP A 85 18.34 15.57 -0.44
C ASP A 85 18.47 14.26 -1.23
N GLU A 86 19.49 13.45 -0.90
CA GLU A 86 19.67 12.12 -1.48
C GLU A 86 18.80 11.03 -0.83
N LEU A 87 18.08 11.30 0.27
CA LEU A 87 17.09 10.38 0.80
C LEU A 87 15.68 10.63 0.26
N SER A 88 15.52 11.36 -0.82
CA SER A 88 14.40 11.15 -1.70
C SER A 88 14.59 9.80 -2.40
N THR A 89 14.49 8.70 -1.64
CA THR A 89 14.09 7.43 -2.24
C THR A 89 12.79 7.75 -2.95
N THR A 90 12.88 7.97 -4.25
CA THR A 90 11.72 7.81 -5.13
C THR A 90 11.19 6.45 -4.76
N ASN A 91 10.13 6.40 -3.96
CA ASN A 91 9.43 5.17 -3.65
C ASN A 91 8.91 4.67 -4.98
N ILE A 92 9.75 3.88 -5.68
CA ILE A 92 9.37 3.24 -6.92
C ILE A 92 8.27 2.28 -6.54
N LYS A 93 7.04 2.72 -6.79
CA LYS A 93 5.85 1.95 -6.45
C LYS A 93 5.69 0.84 -7.49
N ILE A 94 5.89 -0.38 -7.03
CA ILE A 94 5.62 -1.57 -7.83
C ILE A 94 4.18 -1.98 -7.56
N VAL A 95 3.38 -2.11 -8.62
CA VAL A 95 1.95 -2.36 -8.52
C VAL A 95 1.54 -3.49 -9.45
N GLY A 96 0.99 -4.57 -8.88
CA GLY A 96 0.50 -5.70 -9.65
C GLY A 96 -0.22 -6.73 -8.79
N LEU A 97 -0.76 -7.76 -9.43
CA LEU A 97 -1.37 -8.92 -8.79
C LEU A 97 -0.45 -10.14 -8.83
N TYR A 98 0.38 -10.23 -9.85
CA TYR A 98 1.18 -11.41 -10.15
C TYR A 98 2.66 -11.16 -9.88
N ASP A 99 3.36 -12.18 -9.42
CA ASP A 99 4.82 -12.18 -9.35
C ASP A 99 5.39 -12.39 -10.77
N PRO A 100 6.32 -11.55 -11.24
CA PRO A 100 6.89 -11.69 -12.56
C PRO A 100 7.60 -13.05 -12.77
N GLN A 101 8.19 -13.62 -11.72
CA GLN A 101 8.91 -14.88 -11.81
C GLN A 101 7.98 -16.06 -12.12
N ASP A 102 6.74 -16.05 -11.63
CA ASP A 102 5.76 -17.11 -11.88
C ASP A 102 5.36 -17.22 -13.36
N TYR A 103 5.54 -16.11 -14.11
CA TYR A 103 5.17 -16.01 -15.52
C TYR A 103 6.38 -15.89 -16.46
N GLY A 104 7.60 -16.08 -15.94
CA GLY A 104 8.81 -15.91 -16.74
C GLY A 104 9.06 -14.49 -17.23
N LEU A 105 8.51 -13.51 -16.50
CA LEU A 105 8.66 -12.08 -16.77
C LEU A 105 9.73 -11.48 -15.85
N SER A 106 10.20 -10.27 -16.17
CA SER A 106 11.11 -9.51 -15.32
C SER A 106 10.40 -8.30 -14.71
N ILE A 107 10.81 -7.92 -13.50
CA ILE A 107 10.27 -6.74 -12.80
C ILE A 107 10.54 -5.43 -13.55
N ASP A 108 11.54 -5.39 -14.39
CA ASP A 108 11.93 -4.26 -15.25
C ASP A 108 11.40 -4.34 -16.68
N MET A 109 10.47 -5.26 -16.97
CA MET A 109 9.98 -5.54 -18.33
C MET A 109 9.45 -4.31 -19.09
N TRP A 110 8.95 -3.29 -18.38
CA TRP A 110 8.48 -2.04 -18.99
C TRP A 110 9.49 -0.91 -18.94
N SER A 111 10.52 -0.98 -18.09
CA SER A 111 11.42 0.13 -17.76
C SER A 111 12.11 0.75 -18.98
N ASN A 112 12.50 -0.09 -19.95
CA ASN A 112 13.17 0.33 -21.18
C ASN A 112 12.23 0.53 -22.37
N SER A 113 10.92 0.47 -22.15
CA SER A 113 9.93 0.63 -23.20
C SER A 113 9.76 2.10 -23.58
N ASP A 114 9.87 2.41 -24.89
CA ASP A 114 9.65 3.76 -25.39
C ASP A 114 8.14 4.08 -25.46
N GLY A 115 7.74 5.21 -24.90
CA GLY A 115 6.35 5.64 -24.86
C GLY A 115 5.71 5.83 -26.23
N SER A 116 6.48 6.24 -27.24
CA SER A 116 5.95 6.36 -28.62
C SER A 116 5.55 5.00 -29.16
N PHE A 117 6.37 3.98 -28.88
CA PHE A 117 6.07 2.60 -29.26
C PHE A 117 4.87 2.06 -28.50
N LEU A 118 4.81 2.31 -27.19
CA LEU A 118 3.68 1.86 -26.35
C LEU A 118 2.36 2.47 -26.83
N ARG A 119 2.31 3.78 -27.10
CA ARG A 119 1.10 4.44 -27.66
C ARG A 119 0.65 3.80 -28.96
N ALA A 120 1.58 3.54 -29.88
CA ALA A 120 1.28 2.90 -31.14
C ALA A 120 0.80 1.45 -30.93
N LEU A 121 1.42 0.70 -30.01
CA LEU A 121 1.05 -0.67 -29.69
C LEU A 121 -0.38 -0.75 -29.14
N PHE A 122 -0.70 0.02 -28.10
CA PHE A 122 -2.05 0.03 -27.51
C PHE A 122 -3.11 0.44 -28.53
N LYS A 123 -2.85 1.48 -29.34
CA LYS A 123 -3.76 1.90 -30.41
C LYS A 123 -3.98 0.80 -31.46
N ASN A 124 -2.95 0.04 -31.81
CA ASN A 124 -3.06 -1.03 -32.79
C ASN A 124 -3.81 -2.23 -32.22
N ILE A 125 -3.54 -2.58 -30.96
CA ILE A 125 -4.23 -3.69 -30.27
C ILE A 125 -5.72 -3.40 -30.11
N ASP A 126 -6.12 -2.17 -29.88
CA ASP A 126 -7.52 -1.74 -29.78
C ASP A 126 -8.33 -2.00 -31.06
N ASN A 127 -7.65 -2.04 -32.20
CA ASN A 127 -8.27 -2.27 -33.52
C ASN A 127 -8.28 -3.74 -33.97
N ILE A 128 -7.70 -4.65 -33.14
CA ILE A 128 -7.55 -6.06 -33.47
C ILE A 128 -8.38 -6.88 -32.50
N LYS A 129 -9.13 -7.84 -33.01
CA LYS A 129 -9.77 -8.85 -32.15
C LYS A 129 -8.71 -9.87 -31.71
N LEU A 130 -8.25 -9.75 -30.48
CA LEU A 130 -7.30 -10.69 -29.89
C LEU A 130 -7.94 -12.07 -29.67
N SER A 131 -7.15 -13.13 -29.78
CA SER A 131 -7.53 -14.47 -29.31
C SER A 131 -7.63 -14.47 -27.79
N LYS A 132 -8.30 -15.48 -27.23
CA LYS A 132 -8.41 -15.64 -25.78
C LYS A 132 -7.02 -15.70 -25.10
N ASP A 133 -6.11 -16.47 -25.68
CA ASP A 133 -4.76 -16.65 -25.14
C ASP A 133 -3.95 -15.34 -25.21
N ALA A 134 -4.12 -14.56 -26.29
CA ALA A 134 -3.48 -13.24 -26.41
C ALA A 134 -4.03 -12.22 -25.41
N LEU A 135 -5.34 -12.25 -25.13
CA LEU A 135 -5.96 -11.45 -24.07
C LEU A 135 -5.40 -11.81 -22.70
N GLU A 136 -5.27 -13.09 -22.39
CA GLU A 136 -4.72 -13.59 -21.13
C GLU A 136 -3.25 -13.16 -20.96
N ILE A 137 -2.42 -13.33 -21.99
CA ILE A 137 -1.02 -12.88 -21.96
C ILE A 137 -0.93 -11.37 -21.69
N MET A 138 -1.75 -10.57 -22.38
CA MET A 138 -1.76 -9.13 -22.21
C MET A 138 -2.23 -8.73 -20.81
N GLN A 139 -3.28 -9.38 -20.31
CA GLN A 139 -3.81 -9.17 -18.95
C GLN A 139 -2.74 -9.50 -17.90
N VAL A 140 -2.08 -10.66 -18.00
CA VAL A 140 -0.99 -11.04 -17.10
C VAL A 140 0.13 -10.00 -17.17
N SER A 141 0.56 -9.60 -18.37
CA SER A 141 1.64 -8.62 -18.54
C SER A 141 1.31 -7.26 -17.90
N LEU A 142 0.06 -6.81 -18.00
CA LEU A 142 -0.37 -5.53 -17.43
C LEU A 142 -0.61 -5.60 -15.92
N LEU A 143 -0.97 -6.76 -15.38
CA LEU A 143 -1.26 -6.94 -13.96
C LEU A 143 -0.09 -7.54 -13.17
N THR A 144 1.05 -7.80 -13.81
CA THR A 144 2.27 -8.24 -13.13
C THR A 144 2.99 -7.07 -12.45
N ASN A 145 3.59 -7.35 -11.30
CA ASN A 145 4.44 -6.43 -10.57
C ASN A 145 5.63 -6.00 -11.45
N ALA A 146 5.68 -4.73 -11.82
CA ALA A 146 6.75 -4.22 -12.67
C ALA A 146 6.95 -2.72 -12.49
N TYR A 147 8.17 -2.25 -12.76
CA TYR A 147 8.47 -0.84 -12.85
C TYR A 147 7.80 -0.23 -14.09
N TYR A 148 7.35 1.00 -13.96
CA TYR A 148 6.77 1.72 -15.09
C TYR A 148 7.85 2.18 -16.07
N PRO A 149 7.46 2.34 -17.38
CA PRO A 149 8.36 2.92 -18.36
C PRO A 149 8.61 4.40 -18.05
N ASN A 150 9.82 4.86 -18.31
CA ASN A 150 10.24 6.24 -18.07
C ASN A 150 10.79 6.93 -19.33
N LEU A 151 10.86 6.23 -20.45
CA LEU A 151 11.39 6.75 -21.70
C LEU A 151 10.26 7.31 -22.58
N ASN A 152 10.25 8.62 -22.81
CA ASN A 152 9.26 9.33 -23.64
C ASN A 152 7.79 9.13 -23.24
N ILE A 153 7.52 8.81 -21.96
CA ILE A 153 6.18 8.63 -21.39
C ILE A 153 6.21 8.97 -19.90
N THR A 154 5.12 9.54 -19.41
CA THR A 154 4.92 9.75 -17.97
C THR A 154 4.25 8.55 -17.34
N GLU A 155 4.42 8.39 -16.02
CA GLU A 155 3.73 7.36 -15.25
C GLU A 155 2.22 7.45 -15.43
N GLN A 156 1.65 8.66 -15.33
CA GLN A 156 0.21 8.90 -15.48
C GLN A 156 -0.30 8.51 -16.89
N GLU A 157 0.47 8.77 -17.92
CA GLU A 157 0.11 8.37 -19.27
C GLU A 157 0.12 6.85 -19.43
N PHE A 158 1.11 6.17 -18.87
CA PHE A 158 1.15 4.71 -18.90
C PHE A 158 -0.01 4.10 -18.10
N ILE A 159 -0.32 4.65 -16.91
CA ILE A 159 -1.48 4.27 -16.10
C ILE A 159 -2.78 4.42 -16.91
N ARG A 160 -2.93 5.51 -17.66
CA ARG A 160 -4.10 5.74 -18.50
C ARG A 160 -4.22 4.69 -19.60
N LEU A 161 -3.17 4.43 -20.37
CA LEU A 161 -3.16 3.41 -21.43
C LEU A 161 -3.52 2.03 -20.87
N LYS A 162 -2.94 1.66 -19.72
CA LYS A 162 -3.22 0.43 -18.99
C LYS A 162 -4.69 0.36 -18.56
N SER A 163 -5.21 1.44 -17.97
CA SER A 163 -6.60 1.50 -17.51
C SER A 163 -7.60 1.38 -18.65
N GLU A 164 -7.39 2.10 -19.76
CA GLU A 164 -8.23 2.03 -20.95
C GLU A 164 -8.32 0.59 -21.49
N TRP A 165 -7.19 -0.13 -21.50
CA TRP A 165 -7.16 -1.52 -21.95
C TRP A 165 -7.87 -2.46 -20.97
N LEU A 166 -7.63 -2.32 -19.66
CA LEU A 166 -8.24 -3.14 -18.62
C LEU A 166 -9.77 -2.97 -18.59
N ILE A 167 -10.27 -1.74 -18.73
CA ILE A 167 -11.71 -1.44 -18.79
C ILE A 167 -12.40 -2.22 -19.92
N LYS A 168 -11.74 -2.35 -21.05
CA LYS A 168 -12.32 -3.02 -22.24
C LYS A 168 -12.24 -4.55 -22.20
N ASN A 169 -11.24 -5.10 -21.54
CA ASN A 169 -10.81 -6.47 -21.75
C ASN A 169 -10.73 -7.32 -20.46
N THR A 170 -11.09 -6.77 -19.30
CA THR A 170 -10.90 -7.45 -18.02
C THR A 170 -12.18 -7.51 -17.21
N ASP A 171 -12.37 -8.59 -16.45
CA ASP A 171 -13.51 -8.75 -15.56
C ASP A 171 -13.45 -7.79 -14.37
N LEU A 172 -14.63 -7.34 -13.91
CA LEU A 172 -14.74 -6.39 -12.79
C LEU A 172 -14.11 -6.91 -11.50
N ASP A 173 -14.26 -8.20 -11.20
CA ASP A 173 -13.71 -8.80 -9.97
C ASP A 173 -12.17 -8.70 -9.95
N LEU A 174 -11.52 -8.87 -11.11
CA LEU A 174 -10.07 -8.75 -11.23
C LEU A 174 -9.60 -7.29 -11.14
N ILE A 175 -10.37 -6.36 -11.69
CA ILE A 175 -10.14 -4.91 -11.55
C ILE A 175 -10.25 -4.51 -10.08
N GLU A 176 -11.28 -4.98 -9.38
CA GLU A 176 -11.49 -4.74 -7.96
C GLU A 176 -10.30 -5.25 -7.13
N GLU A 177 -9.90 -6.51 -7.36
CA GLU A 177 -8.74 -7.10 -6.67
C GLU A 177 -7.47 -6.27 -6.89
N TYR A 178 -7.22 -5.86 -8.15
CA TYR A 178 -6.06 -5.07 -8.50
C TYR A 178 -6.01 -3.72 -7.77
N LEU A 179 -7.13 -3.00 -7.75
CA LEU A 179 -7.23 -1.68 -7.12
C LEU A 179 -7.13 -1.77 -5.59
N ILE A 180 -7.83 -2.72 -4.99
CA ILE A 180 -7.93 -2.83 -3.52
C ILE A 180 -6.66 -3.42 -2.92
N LYS A 181 -6.12 -4.51 -3.49
CA LYS A 181 -4.90 -5.16 -2.99
C LYS A 181 -3.70 -4.21 -2.99
N ASN A 182 -3.60 -3.38 -4.02
CA ASN A 182 -2.52 -2.42 -4.16
C ASN A 182 -2.79 -1.05 -3.54
N GLN A 183 -4.01 -0.79 -3.05
CA GLN A 183 -4.44 0.51 -2.50
C GLN A 183 -4.20 1.68 -3.46
N ILE A 184 -4.55 1.50 -4.75
CA ILE A 184 -4.24 2.41 -5.85
C ILE A 184 -5.45 3.14 -6.43
N ILE A 185 -6.55 3.23 -5.70
CA ILE A 185 -7.78 3.91 -6.15
C ILE A 185 -7.52 5.37 -6.57
N ASN A 186 -6.61 6.06 -5.89
CA ASN A 186 -6.24 7.44 -6.24
C ASN A 186 -5.35 7.55 -7.47
N GLU A 187 -4.47 6.58 -7.65
CA GLU A 187 -3.51 6.54 -8.76
C GLU A 187 -4.18 6.11 -10.09
N TYR A 188 -5.32 5.38 -9.98
CA TYR A 188 -6.09 4.86 -11.10
C TYR A 188 -7.55 5.36 -11.09
N PRO A 189 -7.79 6.67 -11.14
CA PRO A 189 -9.14 7.24 -10.97
C PRO A 189 -10.12 6.78 -12.06
N GLU A 190 -9.69 6.66 -13.31
CA GLU A 190 -10.55 6.20 -14.41
C GLU A 190 -11.00 4.75 -14.23
N LEU A 191 -10.08 3.87 -13.84
CA LEU A 191 -10.36 2.46 -13.57
C LEU A 191 -11.28 2.32 -12.35
N THR A 192 -11.06 3.13 -11.31
CA THR A 192 -11.88 3.15 -10.10
C THR A 192 -13.29 3.67 -10.40
N ARG A 193 -13.43 4.72 -11.21
CA ARG A 193 -14.75 5.21 -11.67
C ARG A 193 -15.50 4.11 -12.44
N HIS A 194 -14.82 3.46 -13.39
CA HIS A 194 -15.43 2.37 -14.16
C HIS A 194 -15.96 1.25 -13.23
N LEU A 195 -15.18 0.84 -12.23
CA LEU A 195 -15.60 -0.17 -11.26
C LEU A 195 -16.83 0.27 -10.46
N VAL A 196 -16.81 1.50 -9.93
CA VAL A 196 -17.93 2.08 -9.17
C VAL A 196 -19.18 2.19 -10.04
N ASP A 197 -19.07 2.75 -11.25
CA ASP A 197 -20.19 2.94 -12.18
C ASP A 197 -20.79 1.61 -12.62
N SER A 198 -19.97 0.59 -12.81
CA SER A 198 -20.44 -0.76 -13.15
C SER A 198 -21.27 -1.37 -12.01
N TYR A 199 -20.80 -1.25 -10.76
CA TYR A 199 -21.59 -1.71 -9.62
C TYR A 199 -22.87 -0.91 -9.42
N LEU A 200 -22.85 0.39 -9.69
CA LEU A 200 -24.05 1.24 -9.63
C LEU A 200 -25.05 0.85 -10.73
N SER A 201 -24.59 0.55 -11.94
CA SER A 201 -25.46 0.10 -13.05
C SER A 201 -26.16 -1.21 -12.71
N ASP A 202 -25.49 -2.08 -11.95
CA ASP A 202 -26.04 -3.34 -11.44
C ASP A 202 -26.87 -3.15 -10.15
N SER A 203 -27.13 -1.90 -9.75
CA SER A 203 -27.84 -1.55 -8.52
C SER A 203 -27.16 -2.09 -7.24
N ASN A 204 -25.88 -2.38 -7.29
CA ASN A 204 -25.10 -2.92 -6.18
C ASN A 204 -24.34 -1.81 -5.43
N ILE A 205 -25.07 -0.89 -4.83
CA ILE A 205 -24.52 0.25 -4.08
C ILE A 205 -23.55 -0.22 -2.98
N LYS A 206 -23.86 -1.35 -2.34
CA LYS A 206 -23.02 -1.88 -1.26
C LYS A 206 -21.62 -2.20 -1.77
N LYS A 207 -21.49 -2.97 -2.87
CA LYS A 207 -20.19 -3.26 -3.49
C LYS A 207 -19.48 -1.99 -3.96
N ALA A 208 -20.21 -1.06 -4.57
CA ALA A 208 -19.63 0.21 -4.99
C ALA A 208 -19.01 0.98 -3.80
N CYS A 209 -19.66 0.99 -2.64
CA CYS A 209 -19.13 1.62 -1.42
C CYS A 209 -17.98 0.83 -0.77
N GLU A 210 -17.97 -0.51 -0.89
CA GLU A 210 -16.90 -1.36 -0.35
C GLU A 210 -15.54 -1.06 -1.00
N VAL A 211 -15.51 -0.54 -2.23
CA VAL A 211 -14.28 -0.08 -2.92
C VAL A 211 -13.47 0.89 -2.05
N PHE A 212 -14.15 1.76 -1.29
CA PHE A 212 -13.49 2.77 -0.45
C PHE A 212 -13.17 2.29 0.97
N SER A 213 -13.70 1.15 1.38
CA SER A 213 -13.62 0.67 2.79
C SER A 213 -12.19 0.48 3.30
N LYS A 214 -11.24 0.20 2.41
CA LYS A 214 -9.82 0.01 2.72
C LYS A 214 -8.95 1.20 2.33
N ASN A 215 -9.55 2.27 1.82
CA ASN A 215 -8.80 3.45 1.43
C ASN A 215 -8.48 4.32 2.65
N THR A 216 -7.20 4.52 2.92
CA THR A 216 -6.72 5.36 4.03
C THR A 216 -6.26 6.75 3.57
N LYS A 217 -6.21 6.98 2.25
CA LYS A 217 -5.75 8.24 1.67
C LYS A 217 -6.93 9.13 1.26
N ALA A 218 -6.75 10.45 1.34
CA ALA A 218 -7.73 11.39 0.82
C ALA A 218 -7.92 11.22 -0.70
N LEU A 219 -9.17 11.14 -1.13
CA LEU A 219 -9.52 11.01 -2.55
C LEU A 219 -9.28 12.34 -3.27
N GLN A 220 -8.50 12.29 -4.35
CA GLN A 220 -8.17 13.46 -5.16
C GLN A 220 -9.26 13.73 -6.21
N ASP A 221 -9.79 12.68 -6.79
CA ASP A 221 -10.84 12.74 -7.81
C ASP A 221 -12.17 13.18 -7.21
N ASP A 222 -12.75 14.25 -7.73
CA ASP A 222 -13.96 14.87 -7.15
C ASP A 222 -15.21 13.99 -7.28
N TYR A 223 -15.32 13.17 -8.34
CA TYR A 223 -16.44 12.23 -8.47
C TYR A 223 -16.35 11.13 -7.41
N LEU A 224 -15.20 10.49 -7.31
CA LEU A 224 -14.96 9.43 -6.33
C LEU A 224 -15.05 9.98 -4.89
N PHE A 225 -14.59 11.19 -4.66
CA PHE A 225 -14.72 11.87 -3.38
C PHE A 225 -16.19 12.06 -2.98
N LYS A 226 -17.02 12.63 -3.88
CA LYS A 226 -18.45 12.83 -3.64
C LYS A 226 -19.17 11.50 -3.39
N PHE A 227 -18.84 10.48 -4.17
CA PHE A 227 -19.43 9.17 -4.00
C PHE A 227 -19.02 8.50 -2.67
N ASN A 228 -17.76 8.67 -2.25
CA ASN A 228 -17.32 8.20 -0.93
C ASN A 228 -18.09 8.88 0.22
N LEU A 229 -18.34 10.18 0.13
CA LEU A 229 -19.17 10.90 1.11
C LEU A 229 -20.60 10.34 1.15
N TYR A 230 -21.18 10.08 -0.02
CA TYR A 230 -22.48 9.40 -0.09
C TYR A 230 -22.45 8.05 0.63
N CYS A 231 -21.40 7.25 0.42
CA CYS A 231 -21.24 5.96 1.09
C CYS A 231 -21.15 6.09 2.61
N LEU A 232 -20.38 7.06 3.12
CA LEU A 232 -20.26 7.33 4.55
C LEU A 232 -21.61 7.69 5.17
N ILE A 233 -22.35 8.59 4.53
CA ILE A 233 -23.70 9.00 4.97
C ILE A 233 -24.65 7.79 4.95
N ASN A 234 -24.62 6.99 3.91
CA ASN A 234 -25.47 5.79 3.79
C ASN A 234 -25.17 4.74 4.86
N TYR A 235 -23.95 4.69 5.38
CA TYR A 235 -23.55 3.86 6.51
C TYR A 235 -23.74 4.52 7.88
N GLY A 236 -24.36 5.71 7.95
CA GLY A 236 -24.62 6.44 9.20
C GLY A 236 -23.38 7.11 9.80
N LYS A 237 -22.27 7.23 9.06
CA LYS A 237 -21.01 7.87 9.47
C LYS A 237 -21.00 9.36 9.12
N ASN A 238 -22.05 10.07 9.56
CA ASN A 238 -22.27 11.47 9.18
C ASN A 238 -21.15 12.40 9.67
N GLU A 239 -20.62 12.18 10.87
CA GLU A 239 -19.54 13.00 11.44
C GLU A 239 -18.24 12.84 10.65
N GLU A 240 -17.91 11.60 10.23
CA GLU A 240 -16.75 11.31 9.39
C GLU A 240 -16.91 11.96 8.01
N ALA A 241 -18.10 11.86 7.41
CA ALA A 241 -18.40 12.50 6.13
C ALA A 241 -18.24 14.03 6.20
N GLN A 242 -18.77 14.66 7.25
CA GLN A 242 -18.66 16.09 7.46
C GLN A 242 -17.19 16.53 7.62
N LEU A 243 -16.43 15.82 8.45
CA LEU A 243 -15.00 16.12 8.66
C LEU A 243 -14.22 16.07 7.34
N ILE A 244 -14.43 15.01 6.53
CA ILE A 244 -13.73 14.84 5.26
C ILE A 244 -14.14 15.94 4.27
N LEU A 245 -15.42 16.35 4.26
CA LEU A 245 -15.91 17.43 3.42
C LEU A 245 -15.26 18.77 3.81
N ASP A 246 -15.21 19.08 5.10
CA ASP A 246 -14.62 20.33 5.59
C ASP A 246 -13.13 20.41 5.25
N LEU A 247 -12.38 19.31 5.45
CA LEU A 247 -10.98 19.23 5.05
C LEU A 247 -10.79 19.44 3.53
N LYS A 248 -11.67 18.88 2.70
CA LYS A 248 -11.58 19.03 1.25
C LYS A 248 -11.91 20.47 0.82
N LYS A 249 -12.86 21.13 1.51
CA LYS A 249 -13.19 22.57 1.31
C LYS A 249 -12.01 23.47 1.64
N ASP A 250 -11.31 23.19 2.74
CA ASP A 250 -10.09 23.93 3.13
C ASP A 250 -8.98 23.80 2.06
N LEU A 251 -8.97 22.69 1.33
CA LEU A 251 -8.08 22.46 0.18
C LEU A 251 -8.60 23.08 -1.13
N GLY A 252 -9.71 23.82 -1.10
CA GLY A 252 -10.24 24.58 -2.23
C GLY A 252 -11.34 23.89 -3.05
N PHE A 253 -11.89 22.77 -2.57
CA PHE A 253 -13.06 22.15 -3.18
C PHE A 253 -14.28 23.08 -3.11
N LYS A 254 -14.97 23.28 -4.23
CA LYS A 254 -16.20 24.06 -4.36
C LYS A 254 -17.14 23.37 -5.32
N ASP A 255 -18.33 23.04 -4.83
CA ASP A 255 -19.40 22.47 -5.64
C ASP A 255 -20.75 22.94 -5.11
N ASN A 256 -21.34 23.93 -5.79
CA ASN A 256 -22.58 24.61 -5.36
C ASN A 256 -23.81 23.67 -5.32
N TYR A 257 -23.74 22.47 -5.93
CA TYR A 257 -24.85 21.51 -5.94
C TYR A 257 -24.68 20.43 -4.88
N PHE A 258 -23.46 20.26 -4.38
CA PHE A 258 -23.13 19.20 -3.43
C PHE A 258 -23.07 19.72 -1.99
N GLU A 259 -22.79 21.00 -1.81
CA GLU A 259 -22.76 21.67 -0.51
C GLU A 259 -24.17 21.97 0.01
#